data_346675268893f96ffd4f6f6c1a546f15
#
_entry.id   346675268893f96ffd4f6f6c1a546f15
#
_cell.length_a   1.000
_cell.length_b   1.000
_cell.length_c   1.000
_cell.angle_alpha   90.00
_cell.angle_beta   90.00
_cell.angle_gamma   90.00
#
_symmetry.space_group_name_H-M   'P 1'
#
loop_
_entity.id
_entity.type
_entity.pdbx_description
1 polymer ?
#
loop_
_entity_poly.entity_id
_entity_poly.type
_entity_poly.pdbx_seq_one_letter_code
_entity_poly.pdbx_strand_id
1 'polypeptide(L)'
;MLDAVVLAGGEADPALAPGVPSKAFAPLSGRPMVEFVLGALRAARSVRRVAIVAPMPLPPDVAASVDVAIPDRGALLDNVAAGLSALEGPSPVLAAGADIPLLTPGAVDAFVEAGLALDAEIVYGVVRREDVLREFPGISKTFVRLREGTLTGGSLILLDPRAFARARSAIERAVRARKRPWDLARLFGLRTVLGLLTGTLQIPDLEGRVTRLTGVRARALVCRTPEIAIDVDSPETLSLVRGRLSAAGRPGPQQAERLARP
;
A
#
# COMPACT_ATOMS: atom_id res chain seq x y z
N MET A 1 -15.57 -12.04 0.38
CA MET A 1 -15.05 -11.09 1.39
C MET A 1 -13.83 -11.70 2.05
N LEU A 2 -12.78 -10.92 2.28
CA LEU A 2 -11.51 -11.32 2.89
C LEU A 2 -11.20 -10.43 4.10
N ASP A 3 -10.18 -10.78 4.87
CA ASP A 3 -9.71 -9.98 5.98
C ASP A 3 -8.62 -9.01 5.49
N ALA A 4 -8.50 -7.86 6.14
CA ALA A 4 -7.49 -6.86 5.83
C ALA A 4 -6.59 -6.58 7.05
N VAL A 5 -5.31 -6.31 6.83
CA VAL A 5 -4.39 -5.83 7.85
C VAL A 5 -3.79 -4.49 7.42
N VAL A 6 -3.87 -3.49 8.29
CA VAL A 6 -3.24 -2.18 8.10
C VAL A 6 -1.91 -2.16 8.84
N LEU A 7 -0.85 -1.82 8.12
CA LEU A 7 0.51 -1.73 8.67
C LEU A 7 0.79 -0.27 9.06
N ALA A 8 0.57 0.04 10.34
CA ALA A 8 0.69 1.38 10.92
C ALA A 8 1.88 1.52 11.90
N GLY A 9 2.78 0.53 11.90
CA GLY A 9 4.04 0.56 12.63
C GLY A 9 5.12 1.35 11.91
N GLY A 10 6.33 1.30 12.46
CA GLY A 10 7.51 1.99 11.94
C GLY A 10 7.81 3.29 12.67
N GLU A 11 8.95 3.87 12.35
CA GLU A 11 9.42 5.10 13.01
C GLU A 11 8.58 6.32 12.63
N ALA A 12 8.40 7.22 13.60
CA ALA A 12 7.84 8.54 13.35
C ALA A 12 8.87 9.37 12.56
N ASP A 13 8.39 10.11 11.56
CA ASP A 13 9.18 11.15 10.91
C ASP A 13 8.86 12.51 11.55
N PRO A 14 9.80 13.11 12.32
CA PRO A 14 9.58 14.40 12.96
C PRO A 14 9.26 15.53 11.97
N ALA A 15 9.70 15.41 10.70
CA ALA A 15 9.42 16.39 9.66
C ALA A 15 7.95 16.32 9.20
N LEU A 16 7.29 15.15 9.29
CA LEU A 16 5.87 14.96 8.95
C LEU A 16 4.97 15.30 10.14
N ALA A 17 5.30 14.81 11.32
CA ALA A 17 4.51 15.04 12.52
C ALA A 17 5.36 14.81 13.79
N PRO A 18 5.83 15.87 14.44
CA PRO A 18 6.58 15.73 15.68
C PRO A 18 5.66 15.17 16.79
N GLY A 19 6.21 14.28 17.61
CA GLY A 19 5.54 13.77 18.82
C GLY A 19 4.48 12.68 18.60
N VAL A 20 4.29 12.18 17.37
CA VAL A 20 3.43 11.02 17.11
C VAL A 20 4.20 9.70 17.19
N PRO A 21 3.55 8.59 17.57
CA PRO A 21 4.23 7.30 17.75
C PRO A 21 4.67 6.65 16.44
N SER A 22 4.01 6.94 15.32
CA SER A 22 4.42 6.58 13.96
C SER A 22 3.82 7.56 12.96
N LYS A 23 4.32 7.59 11.73
CA LYS A 23 3.81 8.46 10.66
C LYS A 23 2.32 8.23 10.35
N ALA A 24 1.80 7.02 10.59
CA ALA A 24 0.39 6.67 10.43
C ALA A 24 -0.55 7.53 11.28
N PHE A 25 -0.06 8.07 12.39
CA PHE A 25 -0.81 8.93 13.31
C PHE A 25 -0.59 10.42 13.05
N ALA A 26 0.12 10.79 11.99
CA ALA A 26 0.25 12.19 11.59
C ALA A 26 -1.13 12.82 11.39
N PRO A 27 -1.36 14.06 11.92
CA PRO A 27 -2.66 14.72 11.81
C PRO A 27 -2.93 15.17 10.38
N LEU A 28 -4.04 14.70 9.85
CA LEU A 28 -4.53 15.02 8.52
C LEU A 28 -5.99 15.49 8.63
N SER A 29 -6.25 16.77 8.39
CA SER A 29 -7.58 17.38 8.55
C SER A 29 -8.21 17.11 9.93
N GLY A 30 -7.41 17.19 11.00
CA GLY A 30 -7.86 17.02 12.39
C GLY A 30 -8.00 15.58 12.88
N ARG A 31 -7.68 14.57 12.06
CA ARG A 31 -7.74 13.15 12.41
C ARG A 31 -6.41 12.44 12.11
N PRO A 32 -6.06 11.35 12.78
CA PRO A 32 -4.93 10.51 12.39
C PRO A 32 -5.04 10.03 10.94
N MET A 33 -3.95 10.08 10.18
CA MET A 33 -3.93 9.69 8.76
C MET A 33 -4.45 8.26 8.55
N VAL A 34 -4.15 7.34 9.43
CA VAL A 34 -4.59 5.93 9.35
C VAL A 34 -6.11 5.78 9.35
N GLU A 35 -6.88 6.70 9.96
CA GLU A 35 -8.34 6.63 9.98
C GLU A 35 -8.97 6.70 8.58
N PHE A 36 -8.34 7.41 7.65
CA PHE A 36 -8.80 7.48 6.26
C PHE A 36 -8.68 6.11 5.59
N VAL A 37 -7.57 5.40 5.82
CA VAL A 37 -7.35 4.06 5.29
C VAL A 37 -8.32 3.06 5.93
N LEU A 38 -8.48 3.10 7.25
CA LEU A 38 -9.43 2.25 7.98
C LEU A 38 -10.86 2.49 7.49
N GLY A 39 -11.26 3.76 7.30
CA GLY A 39 -12.57 4.12 6.77
C GLY A 39 -12.82 3.54 5.36
N ALA A 40 -11.83 3.60 4.48
CA ALA A 40 -11.93 3.04 3.14
C ALA A 40 -12.08 1.51 3.17
N LEU A 41 -11.29 0.81 4.01
CA LEU A 41 -11.35 -0.64 4.17
C LEU A 41 -12.68 -1.09 4.77
N ARG A 42 -13.18 -0.39 5.80
CA ARG A 42 -14.47 -0.71 6.44
C ARG A 42 -15.67 -0.50 5.51
N ALA A 43 -15.59 0.46 4.61
CA ALA A 43 -16.65 0.74 3.63
C ALA A 43 -16.54 -0.12 2.36
N ALA A 44 -15.45 -0.86 2.15
CA ALA A 44 -15.27 -1.75 1.02
C ALA A 44 -16.10 -3.02 1.18
N ARG A 45 -16.79 -3.43 0.10
CA ARG A 45 -17.64 -4.65 0.09
C ARG A 45 -16.83 -5.94 0.16
N SER A 46 -15.60 -5.91 -0.31
CA SER A 46 -14.69 -7.06 -0.36
C SER A 46 -14.04 -7.38 0.99
N VAL A 47 -14.07 -6.43 1.96
CA VAL A 47 -13.43 -6.57 3.27
C VAL A 47 -14.45 -7.00 4.32
N ARG A 48 -14.08 -7.99 5.15
CA ARG A 48 -14.90 -8.53 6.23
C ARG A 48 -14.46 -8.02 7.60
N ARG A 49 -13.17 -8.19 7.92
CA ARG A 49 -12.56 -7.75 9.18
C ARG A 49 -11.33 -6.93 8.88
N VAL A 50 -11.03 -5.98 9.75
CA VAL A 50 -9.84 -5.13 9.67
C VAL A 50 -9.01 -5.29 10.93
N ALA A 51 -7.76 -5.73 10.76
CA ALA A 51 -6.74 -5.69 11.80
C ALA A 51 -5.80 -4.50 11.58
N ILE A 52 -5.19 -4.02 12.67
CA ILE A 52 -4.12 -3.02 12.61
C ILE A 52 -2.90 -3.51 13.37
N VAL A 53 -1.71 -3.30 12.80
CA VAL A 53 -0.43 -3.45 13.51
C VAL A 53 0.14 -2.05 13.72
N ALA A 54 0.22 -1.62 15.00
CA ALA A 54 0.56 -0.25 15.35
C ALA A 54 1.23 -0.13 16.72
N PRO A 55 1.92 0.98 17.02
CA PRO A 55 2.31 1.33 18.39
C PRO A 55 1.09 1.39 19.32
N MET A 56 1.26 0.92 20.55
CA MET A 56 0.19 0.91 21.56
C MET A 56 0.46 1.93 22.68
N PRO A 57 -0.61 2.46 23.30
CA PRO A 57 -2.03 2.24 23.07
C PRO A 57 -2.56 2.97 21.83
N LEU A 58 -3.62 2.43 21.21
CA LEU A 58 -4.29 3.10 20.10
C LEU A 58 -5.16 4.28 20.60
N PRO A 59 -5.28 5.36 19.81
CA PRO A 59 -6.33 6.35 20.03
C PRO A 59 -7.72 5.71 20.01
N PRO A 60 -8.68 6.19 20.84
CA PRO A 60 -10.00 5.57 20.96
C PRO A 60 -10.74 5.40 19.62
N ASP A 61 -10.70 6.40 18.74
CA ASP A 61 -11.39 6.37 17.45
C ASP A 61 -10.76 5.34 16.50
N VAL A 62 -9.43 5.20 16.53
CA VAL A 62 -8.72 4.16 15.77
C VAL A 62 -9.05 2.78 16.31
N ALA A 63 -9.06 2.61 17.66
CA ALA A 63 -9.39 1.34 18.29
C ALA A 63 -10.84 0.90 17.98
N ALA A 64 -11.79 1.82 17.94
CA ALA A 64 -13.18 1.55 17.57
C ALA A 64 -13.36 1.18 16.08
N SER A 65 -12.38 1.51 15.24
CA SER A 65 -12.42 1.26 13.79
C SER A 65 -11.83 -0.07 13.35
N VAL A 66 -11.33 -0.90 14.28
CA VAL A 66 -10.65 -2.16 13.98
C VAL A 66 -11.24 -3.32 14.75
N ASP A 67 -11.18 -4.52 14.18
CA ASP A 67 -11.64 -5.76 14.85
C ASP A 67 -10.51 -6.38 15.69
N VAL A 68 -9.24 -6.18 15.29
CA VAL A 68 -8.06 -6.72 15.98
C VAL A 68 -6.96 -5.66 16.01
N ALA A 69 -6.44 -5.38 17.21
CA ALA A 69 -5.28 -4.50 17.40
C ALA A 69 -4.05 -5.31 17.82
N ILE A 70 -2.96 -5.15 17.11
CA ILE A 70 -1.72 -5.91 17.28
C ILE A 70 -0.57 -4.91 17.53
N PRO A 71 0.24 -5.12 18.58
CA PRO A 71 1.39 -4.27 18.84
C PRO A 71 2.43 -4.32 17.72
N ASP A 72 3.01 -3.16 17.40
CA ASP A 72 4.14 -3.03 16.48
C ASP A 72 5.32 -3.90 16.93
N ARG A 73 5.94 -4.61 16.00
CA ARG A 73 7.10 -5.48 16.20
C ARG A 73 8.41 -4.84 15.74
N GLY A 74 8.38 -3.59 15.32
CA GLY A 74 9.54 -2.80 14.89
C GLY A 74 9.98 -3.02 13.44
N ALA A 75 9.86 -4.22 12.89
CA ALA A 75 10.24 -4.50 11.51
C ALA A 75 9.02 -4.79 10.62
N LEU A 76 9.04 -4.29 9.37
CA LEU A 76 7.93 -4.44 8.42
C LEU A 76 7.46 -5.89 8.27
N LEU A 77 8.40 -6.83 8.05
CA LEU A 77 8.03 -8.23 7.81
C LEU A 77 7.55 -8.95 9.07
N ASP A 78 7.98 -8.49 10.26
CA ASP A 78 7.46 -8.97 11.54
C ASP A 78 6.03 -8.47 11.76
N ASN A 79 5.76 -7.23 11.37
CA ASN A 79 4.42 -6.65 11.42
C ASN A 79 3.46 -7.36 10.46
N VAL A 80 3.89 -7.63 9.23
CA VAL A 80 3.11 -8.44 8.28
C VAL A 80 2.82 -9.82 8.87
N ALA A 81 3.84 -10.52 9.39
CA ALA A 81 3.65 -11.83 10.01
C ALA A 81 2.68 -11.80 11.18
N ALA A 82 2.80 -10.82 12.08
CA ALA A 82 1.92 -10.66 13.24
C ALA A 82 0.47 -10.40 12.79
N GLY A 83 0.28 -9.53 11.79
CA GLY A 83 -1.03 -9.24 11.21
C GLY A 83 -1.68 -10.47 10.58
N LEU A 84 -0.94 -11.21 9.75
CA LEU A 84 -1.43 -12.43 9.12
C LEU A 84 -1.78 -13.52 10.14
N SER A 85 -0.96 -13.68 11.20
CA SER A 85 -1.21 -14.66 12.26
C SER A 85 -2.42 -14.34 13.13
N ALA A 86 -2.77 -13.06 13.31
CA ALA A 86 -3.91 -12.65 14.09
C ALA A 86 -5.25 -12.75 13.34
N LEU A 87 -5.19 -12.89 12.02
CA LEU A 87 -6.35 -13.04 11.15
C LEU A 87 -6.52 -14.52 10.79
N GLU A 88 -7.08 -15.29 11.71
CA GLU A 88 -7.54 -16.65 11.44
C GLU A 88 -8.71 -16.60 10.45
N GLY A 89 -8.50 -17.01 9.23
CA GLY A 89 -9.54 -16.93 8.22
C GLY A 89 -9.12 -17.44 6.85
N PRO A 90 -10.06 -17.37 5.88
CA PRO A 90 -9.75 -17.79 4.52
C PRO A 90 -8.64 -16.92 3.93
N SER A 91 -7.68 -17.56 3.34
CA SER A 91 -6.65 -16.92 2.53
C SER A 91 -7.26 -16.47 1.17
N PRO A 92 -6.80 -15.36 0.60
CA PRO A 92 -5.72 -14.45 1.03
C PRO A 92 -6.18 -13.31 1.97
N VAL A 93 -5.19 -12.59 2.52
CA VAL A 93 -5.39 -11.37 3.33
C VAL A 93 -4.94 -10.15 2.53
N LEU A 94 -5.69 -9.05 2.61
CA LEU A 94 -5.28 -7.76 2.06
C LEU A 94 -4.37 -7.04 3.07
N ALA A 95 -3.12 -6.83 2.73
CA ALA A 95 -2.24 -5.92 3.46
C ALA A 95 -2.28 -4.53 2.84
N ALA A 96 -2.46 -3.50 3.67
CA ALA A 96 -2.49 -2.10 3.27
C ALA A 96 -1.51 -1.27 4.09
N GLY A 97 -0.80 -0.35 3.45
CA GLY A 97 -0.05 0.70 4.14
C GLY A 97 -1.01 1.67 4.84
N ALA A 98 -0.61 2.19 5.99
CA ALA A 98 -1.39 3.19 6.73
C ALA A 98 -1.23 4.62 6.20
N ASP A 99 -0.39 4.81 5.22
CA ASP A 99 0.09 6.09 4.70
C ASP A 99 -0.49 6.48 3.33
N ILE A 100 -1.57 5.85 2.91
CA ILE A 100 -2.31 6.13 1.66
C ILE A 100 -3.71 6.70 1.95
N PRO A 101 -3.82 7.89 2.55
CA PRO A 101 -5.10 8.42 3.06
C PRO A 101 -6.11 8.82 1.97
N LEU A 102 -5.73 8.78 0.71
CA LEU A 102 -6.63 8.98 -0.42
C LEU A 102 -7.28 7.68 -0.90
N LEU A 103 -6.99 6.55 -0.26
CA LEU A 103 -7.59 5.25 -0.57
C LEU A 103 -9.12 5.35 -0.53
N THR A 104 -9.78 4.78 -1.54
CA THR A 104 -11.24 4.74 -1.63
C THR A 104 -11.77 3.31 -1.49
N PRO A 105 -13.01 3.11 -1.01
CA PRO A 105 -13.63 1.77 -0.97
C PRO A 105 -13.67 1.11 -2.35
N GLY A 106 -13.93 1.91 -3.40
CA GLY A 106 -13.94 1.42 -4.78
C GLY A 106 -12.58 0.93 -5.27
N ALA A 107 -11.48 1.60 -4.86
CA ALA A 107 -10.12 1.16 -5.19
C ALA A 107 -9.78 -0.16 -4.48
N VAL A 108 -10.21 -0.32 -3.23
CA VAL A 108 -10.04 -1.58 -2.48
C VAL A 108 -10.79 -2.71 -3.18
N ASP A 109 -12.08 -2.52 -3.48
CA ASP A 109 -12.91 -3.53 -4.15
C ASP A 109 -12.34 -3.93 -5.52
N ALA A 110 -11.95 -2.95 -6.33
CA ALA A 110 -11.37 -3.19 -7.66
C ALA A 110 -10.03 -3.95 -7.57
N PHE A 111 -9.18 -3.61 -6.60
CA PHE A 111 -7.92 -4.32 -6.37
C PHE A 111 -8.13 -5.76 -5.93
N VAL A 112 -9.03 -5.99 -4.99
CA VAL A 112 -9.34 -7.33 -4.47
C VAL A 112 -9.96 -8.20 -5.56
N GLU A 113 -10.95 -7.70 -6.30
CA GLU A 113 -11.62 -8.43 -7.37
C GLU A 113 -10.63 -8.83 -8.47
N ALA A 114 -9.88 -7.89 -8.99
CA ALA A 114 -8.88 -8.16 -10.03
C ALA A 114 -7.73 -9.05 -9.54
N GLY A 115 -7.30 -8.86 -8.29
CA GLY A 115 -6.22 -9.65 -7.70
C GLY A 115 -6.61 -11.10 -7.44
N LEU A 116 -7.85 -11.37 -7.00
CA LEU A 116 -8.36 -12.72 -6.79
C LEU A 116 -8.57 -13.48 -8.11
N ALA A 117 -8.74 -12.78 -9.22
CA ALA A 117 -8.84 -13.39 -10.55
C ALA A 117 -7.49 -13.87 -11.10
N LEU A 118 -6.37 -13.47 -10.49
CA LEU A 118 -5.04 -13.91 -10.90
C LEU A 118 -4.68 -15.26 -10.24
N ASP A 119 -4.04 -16.14 -11.00
CA ASP A 119 -3.40 -17.34 -10.44
C ASP A 119 -2.11 -16.98 -9.73
N ALA A 120 -2.26 -16.46 -8.50
CA ALA A 120 -1.15 -15.96 -7.71
C ALA A 120 -1.37 -16.18 -6.20
N GLU A 121 -0.26 -16.36 -5.47
CA GLU A 121 -0.24 -16.45 -4.00
C GLU A 121 0.09 -15.11 -3.36
N ILE A 122 0.76 -14.23 -4.13
CA ILE A 122 1.04 -12.83 -3.76
C ILE A 122 0.69 -11.95 -4.95
N VAL A 123 -0.17 -10.93 -4.74
CA VAL A 123 -0.48 -9.92 -5.75
C VAL A 123 -0.08 -8.55 -5.24
N TYR A 124 0.81 -7.88 -5.98
CA TYR A 124 1.30 -6.54 -5.64
C TYR A 124 0.70 -5.50 -6.58
N GLY A 125 0.04 -4.50 -6.02
CA GLY A 125 -0.52 -3.37 -6.78
C GLY A 125 0.59 -2.47 -7.33
N VAL A 126 0.53 -2.16 -8.63
CA VAL A 126 1.39 -1.17 -9.29
C VAL A 126 0.53 -0.22 -10.11
N VAL A 127 1.00 1.01 -10.34
CA VAL A 127 0.25 2.06 -11.03
C VAL A 127 1.11 2.68 -12.13
N ARG A 128 0.50 3.05 -13.25
CA ARG A 128 1.19 3.73 -14.35
C ARG A 128 1.52 5.17 -13.95
N ARG A 129 2.72 5.62 -14.34
CA ARG A 129 3.15 7.01 -14.14
C ARG A 129 2.16 8.02 -14.73
N GLU A 130 1.64 7.73 -15.92
CA GLU A 130 0.67 8.59 -16.61
C GLU A 130 -0.62 8.78 -15.80
N ASP A 131 -1.13 7.71 -15.15
CA ASP A 131 -2.32 7.77 -14.31
C ASP A 131 -2.05 8.57 -13.03
N VAL A 132 -0.89 8.33 -12.39
CA VAL A 132 -0.47 9.09 -11.20
C VAL A 132 -0.35 10.57 -11.51
N LEU A 133 0.36 10.96 -12.59
CA LEU A 133 0.61 12.37 -12.89
C LEU A 133 -0.63 13.09 -13.45
N ARG A 134 -1.57 12.38 -14.05
CA ARG A 134 -2.86 12.93 -14.47
C ARG A 134 -3.72 13.33 -13.28
N GLU A 135 -3.81 12.46 -12.26
CA GLU A 135 -4.62 12.71 -11.06
C GLU A 135 -3.89 13.59 -10.03
N PHE A 136 -2.58 13.43 -9.92
CA PHE A 136 -1.73 14.09 -8.91
C PHE A 136 -0.54 14.78 -9.58
N PRO A 137 -0.78 15.87 -10.34
CA PRO A 137 0.29 16.61 -10.99
C PRO A 137 1.25 17.19 -9.95
N GLY A 138 2.56 17.08 -10.23
CA GLY A 138 3.61 17.60 -9.35
C GLY A 138 4.04 16.68 -8.20
N ILE A 139 3.42 15.50 -8.05
CA ILE A 139 3.88 14.54 -7.04
C ILE A 139 5.28 14.01 -7.35
N SER A 140 6.14 13.96 -6.34
CA SER A 140 7.46 13.33 -6.42
C SER A 140 7.36 11.87 -6.01
N LYS A 141 7.68 10.95 -6.94
CA LYS A 141 7.67 9.51 -6.68
C LYS A 141 8.77 8.81 -7.48
N THR A 142 9.20 7.68 -6.96
CA THR A 142 10.11 6.78 -7.69
C THR A 142 9.32 5.97 -8.70
N PHE A 143 9.72 6.10 -9.96
CA PHE A 143 9.15 5.34 -11.07
C PHE A 143 10.19 4.40 -11.67
N VAL A 144 9.72 3.22 -12.05
CA VAL A 144 10.53 2.19 -12.71
C VAL A 144 10.07 2.07 -14.17
N ARG A 145 11.00 2.17 -15.10
CA ARG A 145 10.74 2.00 -16.52
C ARG A 145 10.82 0.53 -16.91
N LEU A 146 9.73 0.00 -17.45
CA LEU A 146 9.61 -1.34 -17.99
C LEU A 146 9.13 -1.26 -19.45
N ARG A 147 9.10 -2.38 -20.18
CA ARG A 147 8.57 -2.42 -21.56
C ARG A 147 7.09 -2.08 -21.63
N GLU A 148 6.33 -2.47 -20.65
CA GLU A 148 4.89 -2.20 -20.55
C GLU A 148 4.56 -0.77 -20.15
N GLY A 149 5.56 0.06 -19.85
CA GLY A 149 5.42 1.44 -19.42
C GLY A 149 6.22 1.78 -18.19
N THR A 150 6.05 2.99 -17.70
CA THR A 150 6.69 3.47 -16.47
C THR A 150 5.73 3.30 -15.31
N LEU A 151 6.14 2.57 -14.27
CA LEU A 151 5.29 2.15 -13.16
C LEU A 151 5.86 2.60 -11.82
N THR A 152 4.99 2.71 -10.83
CA THR A 152 5.35 2.84 -9.39
C THR A 152 4.61 1.80 -8.58
N GLY A 153 5.18 1.40 -7.43
CA GLY A 153 4.50 0.53 -6.48
C GLY A 153 3.35 1.22 -5.77
N GLY A 154 2.30 0.46 -5.48
CA GLY A 154 1.24 0.85 -4.58
C GLY A 154 1.42 0.23 -3.20
N SER A 155 0.55 0.59 -2.27
CA SER A 155 0.58 0.13 -0.88
C SER A 155 -0.53 -0.88 -0.56
N LEU A 156 -1.03 -1.60 -1.58
CA LEU A 156 -1.96 -2.73 -1.44
C LEU A 156 -1.31 -4.01 -1.94
N ILE A 157 -1.40 -5.08 -1.13
CA ILE A 157 -0.87 -6.40 -1.44
C ILE A 157 -1.88 -7.45 -1.00
N LEU A 158 -2.25 -8.40 -1.89
CA LEU A 158 -2.91 -9.63 -1.48
C LEU A 158 -1.86 -10.68 -1.14
N LEU A 159 -1.99 -11.31 0.00
CA LEU A 159 -1.02 -12.25 0.56
C LEU A 159 -1.71 -13.55 0.99
N ASP A 160 -1.30 -14.69 0.44
CA ASP A 160 -1.53 -15.97 1.07
C ASP A 160 -0.57 -16.10 2.29
N PRO A 161 -1.09 -16.31 3.52
CA PRO A 161 -0.25 -16.40 4.72
C PRO A 161 0.81 -17.50 4.65
N ARG A 162 0.48 -18.65 4.04
CA ARG A 162 1.42 -19.77 3.88
C ARG A 162 2.52 -19.44 2.87
N ALA A 163 2.13 -18.77 1.78
CA ALA A 163 3.07 -18.30 0.77
C ALA A 163 4.02 -17.24 1.34
N PHE A 164 3.50 -16.28 2.12
CA PHE A 164 4.32 -15.30 2.81
C PHE A 164 5.33 -15.98 3.74
N ALA A 165 4.92 -16.95 4.54
CA ALA A 165 5.81 -17.69 5.44
C ALA A 165 6.96 -18.39 4.67
N ARG A 166 6.67 -19.02 3.51
CA ARG A 166 7.69 -19.62 2.65
C ARG A 166 8.63 -18.59 2.01
N ALA A 167 8.09 -17.46 1.57
CA ALA A 167 8.84 -16.41 0.87
C ALA A 167 9.61 -15.47 1.82
N ARG A 168 9.29 -15.43 3.11
CA ARG A 168 9.76 -14.43 4.07
C ARG A 168 11.25 -14.17 4.01
N SER A 169 12.08 -15.21 4.09
CA SER A 169 13.54 -15.07 4.07
C SER A 169 14.06 -14.48 2.75
N ALA A 170 13.44 -14.82 1.63
CA ALA A 170 13.79 -14.27 0.33
C ALA A 170 13.36 -12.80 0.20
N ILE A 171 12.15 -12.47 0.68
CA ILE A 171 11.65 -11.08 0.74
C ILE A 171 12.59 -10.24 1.61
N GLU A 172 12.99 -10.74 2.78
CA GLU A 172 13.91 -10.05 3.68
C GLU A 172 15.26 -9.75 3.01
N ARG A 173 15.84 -10.72 2.29
CA ARG A 173 17.04 -10.48 1.49
C ARG A 173 16.84 -9.42 0.42
N ALA A 174 15.70 -9.44 -0.29
CA ALA A 174 15.38 -8.47 -1.31
C ALA A 174 15.19 -7.05 -0.74
N VAL A 175 14.51 -6.93 0.39
CA VAL A 175 14.32 -5.65 1.10
C VAL A 175 15.66 -5.07 1.56
N ARG A 176 16.56 -5.89 2.09
CA ARG A 176 17.91 -5.45 2.48
C ARG A 176 18.74 -5.03 1.26
N ALA A 177 18.65 -5.77 0.15
CA ALA A 177 19.43 -5.52 -1.06
C ALA A 177 18.96 -4.25 -1.81
N ARG A 178 17.72 -3.77 -1.62
CA ARG A 178 17.15 -2.65 -2.40
C ARG A 178 17.98 -1.36 -2.38
N LYS A 179 18.75 -1.13 -1.32
CA LYS A 179 19.59 0.07 -1.15
C LYS A 179 21.00 -0.10 -1.75
N ARG A 180 21.34 -1.30 -2.23
CA ARG A 180 22.68 -1.64 -2.72
C ARG A 180 22.60 -2.29 -4.10
N PRO A 181 22.97 -1.58 -5.18
CA PRO A 181 22.85 -2.11 -6.56
C PRO A 181 23.58 -3.45 -6.79
N TRP A 182 24.72 -3.64 -6.14
CA TRP A 182 25.48 -4.90 -6.25
C TRP A 182 24.78 -6.08 -5.59
N ASP A 183 24.11 -5.86 -4.47
CA ASP A 183 23.36 -6.92 -3.78
C ASP A 183 22.09 -7.26 -4.58
N LEU A 184 21.46 -6.27 -5.21
CA LEU A 184 20.38 -6.49 -6.17
C LEU A 184 20.87 -7.29 -7.39
N ALA A 185 22.05 -6.97 -7.93
CA ALA A 185 22.63 -7.69 -9.06
C ALA A 185 22.97 -9.15 -8.70
N ARG A 186 23.45 -9.39 -7.49
CA ARG A 186 23.68 -10.76 -6.97
C ARG A 186 22.39 -11.54 -6.78
N LEU A 187 21.35 -10.90 -6.26
CA LEU A 187 20.07 -11.54 -5.96
C LEU A 187 19.25 -11.78 -7.23
N PHE A 188 19.11 -10.76 -8.08
CA PHE A 188 18.27 -10.79 -9.27
C PHE A 188 19.01 -11.10 -10.57
N GLY A 189 20.34 -11.10 -10.55
CA GLY A 189 21.21 -11.30 -11.71
C GLY A 189 21.45 -10.02 -12.50
N LEU A 190 22.66 -9.92 -13.08
CA LEU A 190 23.12 -8.74 -13.81
C LEU A 190 22.20 -8.37 -14.99
N ARG A 191 21.69 -9.36 -15.72
CA ARG A 191 20.73 -9.14 -16.82
C ARG A 191 19.45 -8.42 -16.36
N THR A 192 18.93 -8.76 -15.20
CA THR A 192 17.74 -8.11 -14.62
C THR A 192 18.04 -6.66 -14.26
N VAL A 193 19.19 -6.40 -13.65
CA VAL A 193 19.59 -5.02 -13.31
C VAL A 193 19.85 -4.18 -14.56
N LEU A 194 20.55 -4.72 -15.55
CA LEU A 194 20.77 -4.04 -16.84
C LEU A 194 19.45 -3.79 -17.57
N GLY A 195 18.54 -4.78 -17.60
CA GLY A 195 17.21 -4.62 -18.19
C GLY A 195 16.37 -3.56 -17.48
N LEU A 196 16.50 -3.43 -16.16
CA LEU A 196 15.86 -2.39 -15.38
C LEU A 196 16.43 -1.00 -15.72
N LEU A 197 17.76 -0.87 -15.79
CA LEU A 197 18.42 0.40 -16.11
C LEU A 197 18.13 0.87 -17.56
N THR A 198 18.02 -0.07 -18.49
CA THR A 198 17.71 0.23 -19.90
C THR A 198 16.22 0.31 -20.20
N GLY A 199 15.34 -0.08 -19.27
CA GLY A 199 13.89 -0.13 -19.45
C GLY A 199 13.44 -1.22 -20.44
N THR A 200 14.25 -2.27 -20.64
CA THR A 200 13.94 -3.40 -21.52
C THR A 200 13.33 -4.60 -20.79
N LEU A 201 13.31 -4.56 -19.45
CA LEU A 201 12.75 -5.62 -18.62
C LEU A 201 11.22 -5.60 -18.70
N GLN A 202 10.60 -6.77 -18.66
CA GLN A 202 9.14 -6.93 -18.66
C GLN A 202 8.62 -7.33 -17.27
N ILE A 203 7.34 -7.05 -16.99
CA ILE A 203 6.69 -7.49 -15.75
C ILE A 203 6.79 -9.02 -15.59
N PRO A 204 6.49 -9.87 -16.60
CA PRO A 204 6.63 -11.32 -16.47
C PRO A 204 8.05 -11.79 -16.15
N ASP A 205 9.10 -11.08 -16.59
CA ASP A 205 10.49 -11.40 -16.25
C ASP A 205 10.74 -11.22 -14.75
N LEU A 206 10.25 -10.12 -14.18
CA LEU A 206 10.33 -9.83 -12.75
C LEU A 206 9.54 -10.86 -11.94
N GLU A 207 8.31 -11.14 -12.33
CA GLU A 207 7.45 -12.14 -11.69
C GLU A 207 8.09 -13.53 -11.69
N GLY A 208 8.61 -13.96 -12.85
CA GLY A 208 9.32 -15.24 -12.96
C GLY A 208 10.59 -15.27 -12.11
N ARG A 209 11.27 -14.12 -11.95
CA ARG A 209 12.44 -14.03 -11.08
C ARG A 209 12.07 -14.12 -9.61
N VAL A 210 11.03 -13.39 -9.18
CA VAL A 210 10.50 -13.47 -7.81
C VAL A 210 10.06 -14.90 -7.51
N THR A 211 9.32 -15.55 -8.40
CA THR A 211 8.88 -16.94 -8.23
C THR A 211 10.07 -17.89 -8.05
N ARG A 212 11.13 -17.74 -8.85
CA ARG A 212 12.33 -18.60 -8.70
C ARG A 212 13.07 -18.37 -7.37
N LEU A 213 13.10 -17.12 -6.87
CA LEU A 213 13.78 -16.77 -5.62
C LEU A 213 12.99 -17.17 -4.37
N THR A 214 11.68 -17.13 -4.45
CA THR A 214 10.79 -17.32 -3.30
C THR A 214 10.09 -18.67 -3.27
N GLY A 215 9.97 -19.35 -4.43
CA GLY A 215 9.12 -20.51 -4.59
C GLY A 215 7.62 -20.22 -4.55
N VAL A 216 7.22 -18.93 -4.68
CA VAL A 216 5.85 -18.44 -4.56
C VAL A 216 5.42 -17.74 -5.84
N ARG A 217 4.22 -18.03 -6.32
CA ARG A 217 3.67 -17.33 -7.50
C ARG A 217 3.27 -15.90 -7.12
N ALA A 218 4.10 -14.95 -7.52
CA ALA A 218 3.85 -13.52 -7.33
C ALA A 218 3.45 -12.89 -8.66
N ARG A 219 2.46 -11.99 -8.64
CA ARG A 219 2.01 -11.21 -9.79
C ARG A 219 1.94 -9.73 -9.46
N ALA A 220 2.25 -8.90 -10.45
CA ALA A 220 2.02 -7.47 -10.40
C ALA A 220 0.67 -7.15 -11.06
N LEU A 221 -0.23 -6.51 -10.33
CA LEU A 221 -1.52 -6.03 -10.85
C LEU A 221 -1.39 -4.55 -11.21
N VAL A 222 -1.51 -4.22 -12.50
CA VAL A 222 -1.53 -2.83 -12.96
C VAL A 222 -2.90 -2.22 -12.67
N CYS A 223 -2.98 -1.39 -11.63
CA CYS A 223 -4.20 -0.76 -11.17
C CYS A 223 -4.47 0.55 -11.92
N ARG A 224 -5.75 0.87 -12.12
CA ARG A 224 -6.22 2.15 -12.69
C ARG A 224 -6.58 3.18 -11.62
N THR A 225 -6.39 2.85 -10.35
CA THR A 225 -6.69 3.64 -9.16
C THR A 225 -5.39 4.20 -8.58
N PRO A 226 -4.93 5.39 -9.02
CA PRO A 226 -3.62 5.92 -8.64
C PRO A 226 -3.49 6.24 -7.16
N GLU A 227 -4.59 6.44 -6.44
CA GLU A 227 -4.62 6.71 -5.00
C GLU A 227 -3.96 5.61 -4.16
N ILE A 228 -3.90 4.36 -4.63
CA ILE A 228 -3.21 3.29 -3.91
C ILE A 228 -1.68 3.47 -3.86
N ALA A 229 -1.15 4.36 -4.70
CA ALA A 229 0.27 4.67 -4.78
C ALA A 229 0.62 6.04 -4.21
N ILE A 230 -0.31 6.75 -3.57
CA ILE A 230 -0.07 8.08 -2.99
C ILE A 230 0.19 7.95 -1.49
N ASP A 231 1.39 7.48 -1.18
CA ASP A 231 1.89 7.39 0.18
C ASP A 231 2.45 8.74 0.65
N VAL A 232 2.12 9.11 1.87
CA VAL A 232 2.59 10.36 2.50
C VAL A 232 3.96 10.12 3.13
N ASP A 233 5.02 10.40 2.38
CA ASP A 233 6.42 10.23 2.79
C ASP A 233 7.16 11.56 2.93
N SER A 234 6.52 12.70 2.60
CA SER A 234 7.14 14.02 2.67
C SER A 234 6.13 15.11 3.02
N PRO A 235 6.59 16.27 3.54
CA PRO A 235 5.72 17.43 3.78
C PRO A 235 4.99 17.90 2.51
N GLU A 236 5.61 17.77 1.33
CA GLU A 236 5.02 18.14 0.04
C GLU A 236 3.82 17.22 -0.29
N THR A 237 4.00 15.91 -0.14
CA THR A 237 2.92 14.94 -0.35
C THR A 237 1.81 15.12 0.67
N LEU A 238 2.16 15.41 1.95
CA LEU A 238 1.19 15.72 2.98
C LEU A 238 0.34 16.93 2.62
N SER A 239 0.97 18.00 2.12
CA SER A 239 0.29 19.22 1.67
C SER A 239 -0.65 18.95 0.49
N LEU A 240 -0.20 18.18 -0.51
CA LEU A 240 -1.00 17.78 -1.67
C LEU A 240 -2.26 17.00 -1.22
N VAL A 241 -2.07 16.02 -0.34
CA VAL A 241 -3.17 15.19 0.19
C VAL A 241 -4.16 16.02 0.99
N ARG A 242 -3.70 16.96 1.84
CA ARG A 242 -4.57 17.91 2.56
C ARG A 242 -5.43 18.72 1.60
N GLY A 243 -4.82 19.25 0.53
CA GLY A 243 -5.52 20.00 -0.50
C GLY A 243 -6.62 19.17 -1.18
N ARG A 244 -6.34 17.91 -1.49
CA ARG A 244 -7.31 16.99 -2.11
C ARG A 244 -8.48 16.66 -1.18
N LEU A 245 -8.23 16.35 0.08
CA LEU A 245 -9.28 16.06 1.06
C LEU A 245 -10.16 17.28 1.33
N SER A 246 -9.57 18.49 1.41
CA SER A 246 -10.32 19.74 1.56
C SER A 246 -11.20 20.04 0.33
N ALA A 247 -10.72 19.71 -0.86
CA ALA A 247 -11.50 19.89 -2.10
C ALA A 247 -12.65 18.87 -2.21
N ALA A 248 -12.43 17.61 -1.78
CA ALA A 248 -13.45 16.57 -1.77
C ALA A 248 -14.57 16.83 -0.72
N GLY A 249 -14.26 17.52 0.38
CA GLY A 249 -15.23 17.95 1.40
C GLY A 249 -16.05 19.18 1.01
N ARG A 250 -15.72 19.88 -0.08
CA ARG A 250 -16.55 20.97 -0.63
C ARG A 250 -17.57 20.40 -1.62
N PRO A 251 -18.88 20.73 -1.48
CA PRO A 251 -19.84 20.34 -2.51
C PRO A 251 -19.37 20.90 -3.85
N GLY A 252 -19.28 20.01 -4.86
CA GLY A 252 -18.94 20.44 -6.21
C GLY A 252 -19.93 21.48 -6.73
N PRO A 253 -19.55 22.31 -7.75
CA PRO A 253 -20.40 23.40 -8.25
C PRO A 253 -21.82 22.93 -8.58
N GLN A 254 -22.01 21.73 -9.10
CA GLN A 254 -23.32 21.15 -9.38
C GLN A 254 -24.13 20.74 -8.13
N GLN A 255 -23.46 20.42 -7.01
CA GLN A 255 -24.12 20.13 -5.73
C GLN A 255 -24.44 21.41 -4.96
N ALA A 256 -23.62 22.45 -5.07
CA ALA A 256 -23.89 23.77 -4.51
C ALA A 256 -25.10 24.43 -5.17
N GLU A 257 -25.27 24.27 -6.48
CA GLU A 257 -26.49 24.76 -7.20
C GLU A 257 -27.78 24.01 -6.80
N ARG A 258 -27.69 22.70 -6.46
CA ARG A 258 -28.87 21.93 -5.97
C ARG A 258 -29.28 22.31 -4.56
N LEU A 259 -28.33 22.72 -3.71
CA LEU A 259 -28.57 23.13 -2.32
C LEU A 259 -29.00 24.63 -2.24
N ALA A 260 -28.75 25.42 -3.28
CA ALA A 260 -29.09 26.84 -3.35
C ALA A 260 -30.46 27.13 -4.04
N ARG A 261 -31.19 26.09 -4.44
CA ARG A 261 -32.57 26.28 -4.95
C ARG A 261 -33.56 26.20 -3.80
N PRO A 262 -34.38 27.24 -3.59
CA PRO A 262 -35.41 27.31 -2.54
C PRO A 262 -36.54 26.28 -2.76
#